data_9f65e715e5dc996c3e57fe126d12bb9a
#
_entry.id   9f65e715e5dc996c3e57fe126d12bb9a
#
_cell.length_a   1.000
_cell.length_b   1.000
_cell.length_c   1.000
_cell.angle_alpha   90.00
_cell.angle_beta   90.00
_cell.angle_gamma   90.00
#
_symmetry.space_group_name_H-M   'P 1'
#
loop_
_entity.id
_entity.type
_entity.pdbx_description
1 polymer ?
#
loop_
_entity_poly.entity_id
_entity_poly.type
_entity_poly.pdbx_seq_one_letter_code
_entity_poly.pdbx_strand_id
1 'polypeptide(L)'
;MIQNNLIYEGERLDELQRNGYGIIQNPARFCFGMDAVLLSGFAKAKAGEKVLDLGTGTGIIPILMEAKTDAADFTALEIQEESADMARRSVAYNHLEDKIKVVTGDIKDASNIFGASSFHVITTNPPYMIGTHGENSPSTAKAIARHEVLCTLDDILRESAKMLMPGGRFYMVHRPFRLAEIMSKMVEYKIEPKRMRLVYPYIDKEPNMVLIEGLRGGKSRVTVEKPLIVYKEQGVYTDEIYDIYGY
;
A
#
# COMPACT_ATOMS: atom_id res chain seq x y z
N MET A 1 9.06 -5.74 29.54
CA MET A 1 7.70 -6.03 30.06
C MET A 1 6.58 -5.18 29.45
N ILE A 2 6.85 -4.21 28.57
CA ILE A 2 5.81 -3.38 27.90
C ILE A 2 5.19 -4.09 26.68
N GLN A 3 5.89 -5.03 26.06
CA GLN A 3 5.48 -5.67 24.80
C GLN A 3 4.24 -6.60 24.91
N ASN A 4 3.95 -7.19 26.06
CA ASN A 4 2.82 -8.11 26.23
C ASN A 4 1.44 -7.43 26.28
N ASN A 5 1.38 -6.10 26.45
CA ASN A 5 0.10 -5.37 26.52
C ASN A 5 -0.39 -4.84 25.18
N LEU A 6 0.40 -4.96 24.10
CA LEU A 6 0.06 -4.43 22.77
C LEU A 6 -0.63 -5.46 21.86
N ILE A 7 -0.60 -6.74 22.22
CA ILE A 7 -1.17 -7.83 21.41
C ILE A 7 -2.39 -8.37 22.16
N TYR A 8 -3.55 -8.32 21.54
CA TYR A 8 -4.81 -8.76 22.15
C TYR A 8 -5.12 -10.23 21.83
N GLU A 9 -6.10 -10.79 22.52
CA GLU A 9 -6.55 -12.16 22.27
C GLU A 9 -7.00 -12.34 20.80
N GLY A 10 -6.53 -13.40 20.15
CA GLY A 10 -6.78 -13.68 18.74
C GLY A 10 -5.88 -12.93 17.76
N GLU A 11 -4.97 -12.09 18.25
CA GLU A 11 -3.96 -11.42 17.42
C GLU A 11 -2.61 -12.14 17.49
N ARG A 12 -1.77 -11.86 16.49
CA ARG A 12 -0.39 -12.33 16.43
C ARG A 12 0.55 -11.19 16.04
N LEU A 13 1.81 -11.33 16.40
CA LEU A 13 2.90 -10.49 15.92
C LEU A 13 3.64 -11.22 14.81
N ASP A 14 3.73 -10.59 13.63
CA ASP A 14 4.54 -11.08 12.50
C ASP A 14 5.79 -10.23 12.36
N GLU A 15 6.96 -10.86 12.20
CA GLU A 15 8.23 -10.16 11.96
C GLU A 15 8.32 -9.68 10.50
N LEU A 16 8.83 -8.47 10.28
CA LEU A 16 8.95 -7.85 8.96
C LEU A 16 10.33 -8.03 8.32
N GLN A 17 11.27 -8.72 8.98
CA GLN A 17 12.65 -8.97 8.52
C GLN A 17 13.44 -7.69 8.17
N ARG A 18 13.00 -6.54 8.69
CA ARG A 18 13.64 -5.24 8.51
C ARG A 18 13.71 -4.53 9.86
N ASN A 19 14.89 -4.06 10.24
CA ASN A 19 15.15 -3.29 11.48
C ASN A 19 14.65 -3.96 12.78
N GLY A 20 14.32 -5.27 12.74
CA GLY A 20 13.65 -5.97 13.84
C GLY A 20 12.18 -5.55 14.02
N TYR A 21 11.58 -4.91 13.03
CA TYR A 21 10.19 -4.46 13.09
C TYR A 21 9.21 -5.63 13.05
N GLY A 22 8.12 -5.45 13.79
CA GLY A 22 6.98 -6.36 13.82
C GLY A 22 5.67 -5.66 13.48
N ILE A 23 4.67 -6.44 13.11
CA ILE A 23 3.32 -5.96 12.82
C ILE A 23 2.29 -6.82 13.51
N ILE A 24 1.31 -6.17 14.15
CA ILE A 24 0.21 -6.85 14.84
C ILE A 24 -0.91 -7.11 13.84
N GLN A 25 -1.37 -8.35 13.76
CA GLN A 25 -2.43 -8.78 12.87
C GLN A 25 -3.42 -9.71 13.56
N ASN A 26 -4.65 -9.71 13.09
CA ASN A 26 -5.68 -10.66 13.50
C ASN A 26 -5.98 -11.63 12.33
N PRO A 27 -5.64 -12.94 12.45
CA PRO A 27 -5.88 -13.93 11.40
C PRO A 27 -7.35 -14.14 11.01
N ALA A 28 -8.30 -13.76 11.89
CA ALA A 28 -9.72 -13.78 11.58
C ALA A 28 -10.17 -12.61 10.69
N ARG A 29 -9.27 -11.66 10.41
CA ARG A 29 -9.48 -10.47 9.57
C ARG A 29 -8.55 -10.51 8.37
N PHE A 30 -8.51 -9.41 7.60
CA PHE A 30 -7.55 -9.26 6.52
C PHE A 30 -6.13 -9.09 7.10
N CYS A 31 -5.21 -9.96 6.68
CA CYS A 31 -3.78 -9.82 6.93
C CYS A 31 -3.09 -9.30 5.66
N PHE A 32 -1.98 -8.57 5.82
CA PHE A 32 -1.23 -8.09 4.66
C PHE A 32 -0.70 -9.25 3.81
N GLY A 33 -0.61 -9.00 2.51
CA GLY A 33 0.00 -9.89 1.55
C GLY A 33 1.34 -9.39 1.02
N MET A 34 1.92 -10.16 0.12
CA MET A 34 3.14 -9.80 -0.60
C MET A 34 3.03 -8.46 -1.34
N ASP A 35 1.84 -8.12 -1.83
CA ASP A 35 1.51 -6.88 -2.54
C ASP A 35 1.96 -5.63 -1.77
N ALA A 36 1.66 -5.54 -0.48
CA ALA A 36 2.06 -4.43 0.37
C ALA A 36 3.59 -4.35 0.52
N VAL A 37 4.26 -5.50 0.67
CA VAL A 37 5.73 -5.57 0.77
C VAL A 37 6.38 -5.13 -0.54
N LEU A 38 5.86 -5.58 -1.69
CA LEU A 38 6.36 -5.20 -3.00
C LEU A 38 6.12 -3.72 -3.29
N LEU A 39 4.94 -3.18 -2.93
CA LEU A 39 4.66 -1.76 -3.07
C LEU A 39 5.63 -0.90 -2.23
N SER A 40 5.89 -1.28 -0.97
CA SER A 40 6.85 -0.58 -0.12
C SER A 40 8.29 -0.61 -0.65
N GLY A 41 8.67 -1.64 -1.41
CA GLY A 41 9.96 -1.73 -2.09
C GLY A 41 10.02 -0.94 -3.41
N PHE A 42 8.88 -0.79 -4.09
CA PHE A 42 8.76 -0.04 -5.33
C PHE A 42 8.63 1.47 -5.10
N ALA A 43 7.89 1.88 -4.08
CA ALA A 43 7.68 3.27 -3.73
C ALA A 43 9.01 3.91 -3.25
N LYS A 44 9.19 5.19 -3.58
CA LYS A 44 10.38 5.95 -3.21
C LYS A 44 9.97 7.23 -2.49
N ALA A 45 10.63 7.50 -1.39
CA ALA A 45 10.53 8.77 -0.68
C ALA A 45 11.94 9.29 -0.37
N LYS A 46 12.12 10.61 -0.37
CA LYS A 46 13.40 11.27 -0.13
C LYS A 46 13.42 11.87 1.27
N ALA A 47 14.61 12.22 1.74
CA ALA A 47 14.78 12.94 3.00
C ALA A 47 13.92 14.22 3.04
N GLY A 48 13.19 14.39 4.14
CA GLY A 48 12.30 15.54 4.36
C GLY A 48 10.92 15.43 3.68
N GLU A 49 10.64 14.39 2.89
CA GLU A 49 9.34 14.21 2.26
C GLU A 49 8.31 13.62 3.23
N LYS A 50 7.05 14.03 3.05
CA LYS A 50 5.89 13.53 3.78
C LYS A 50 5.16 12.49 2.94
N VAL A 51 4.89 11.33 3.53
CA VAL A 51 4.22 10.20 2.89
C VAL A 51 2.83 9.99 3.50
N LEU A 52 1.84 9.73 2.66
CA LEU A 52 0.50 9.28 3.09
C LEU A 52 0.22 7.90 2.51
N ASP A 53 -0.22 6.98 3.34
CA ASP A 53 -0.73 5.68 2.91
C ASP A 53 -2.26 5.63 3.06
N LEU A 54 -2.96 5.42 1.94
CA LEU A 54 -4.42 5.39 1.88
C LEU A 54 -4.94 3.96 1.98
N GLY A 55 -5.76 3.68 3.01
CA GLY A 55 -6.25 2.34 3.30
C GLY A 55 -5.15 1.46 3.90
N THR A 56 -4.50 1.97 4.93
CA THR A 56 -3.25 1.39 5.46
C THR A 56 -3.41 0.01 6.11
N GLY A 57 -4.64 -0.39 6.44
CA GLY A 57 -4.90 -1.61 7.20
C GLY A 57 -4.20 -1.58 8.55
N THR A 58 -3.32 -2.55 8.79
CA THR A 58 -2.53 -2.66 10.04
C THR A 58 -1.23 -1.85 10.04
N GLY A 59 -1.01 -0.98 9.01
CA GLY A 59 0.14 -0.08 8.95
C GLY A 59 1.38 -0.64 8.28
N ILE A 60 1.27 -1.72 7.52
CA ILE A 60 2.40 -2.44 6.91
C ILE A 60 3.24 -1.56 5.98
N ILE A 61 2.60 -0.80 5.08
CA ILE A 61 3.31 0.01 4.06
C ILE A 61 4.11 1.14 4.72
N PRO A 62 3.55 2.00 5.59
CA PRO A 62 4.32 3.05 6.23
C PRO A 62 5.45 2.52 7.12
N ILE A 63 5.26 1.41 7.86
CA ILE A 63 6.31 0.80 8.69
C ILE A 63 7.46 0.28 7.81
N LEU A 64 7.17 -0.42 6.71
CA LEU A 64 8.20 -0.90 5.79
C LEU A 64 8.87 0.24 5.02
N MET A 65 8.15 1.29 4.65
CA MET A 65 8.74 2.45 3.96
C MET A 65 9.63 3.27 4.89
N GLU A 66 9.30 3.37 6.16
CA GLU A 66 10.18 3.98 7.16
C GLU A 66 11.53 3.26 7.20
N ALA A 67 11.52 1.93 7.24
CA ALA A 67 12.74 1.11 7.24
C ALA A 67 13.55 1.15 5.91
N LYS A 68 12.95 1.61 4.80
CA LYS A 68 13.52 1.55 3.45
C LYS A 68 13.82 2.91 2.84
N THR A 69 13.41 4.01 3.47
CA THR A 69 13.51 5.38 2.91
C THR A 69 13.92 6.38 3.97
N ASP A 70 14.37 7.56 3.54
CA ASP A 70 14.75 8.68 4.42
C ASP A 70 13.61 9.70 4.60
N ALA A 71 12.36 9.32 4.37
CA ALA A 71 11.22 10.22 4.50
C ALA A 71 11.13 10.80 5.93
N ALA A 72 10.64 12.05 6.05
CA ALA A 72 10.55 12.71 7.34
C ALA A 72 9.40 12.16 8.19
N ASP A 73 8.21 12.08 7.59
CA ASP A 73 6.97 11.75 8.28
C ASP A 73 6.09 10.83 7.42
N PHE A 74 5.40 9.92 8.09
CA PHE A 74 4.39 9.06 7.49
C PHE A 74 3.04 9.32 8.14
N THR A 75 2.00 9.36 7.32
CA THR A 75 0.60 9.36 7.76
C THR A 75 -0.07 8.12 7.20
N ALA A 76 -0.82 7.42 8.03
CA ALA A 76 -1.53 6.20 7.69
C ALA A 76 -3.04 6.45 7.89
N LEU A 77 -3.84 6.40 6.83
CA LEU A 77 -5.30 6.59 6.88
C LEU A 77 -6.01 5.26 6.75
N GLU A 78 -6.89 4.94 7.69
CA GLU A 78 -7.69 3.71 7.71
C GLU A 78 -9.11 4.02 8.18
N ILE A 79 -10.12 3.47 7.48
CA ILE A 79 -11.53 3.69 7.83
C ILE A 79 -12.01 2.76 8.94
N GLN A 80 -11.43 1.57 9.05
CA GLN A 80 -11.81 0.57 10.04
C GLN A 80 -11.05 0.82 11.35
N GLU A 81 -11.79 1.19 12.41
CA GLU A 81 -11.17 1.52 13.70
C GLU A 81 -10.32 0.39 14.26
N GLU A 82 -10.76 -0.88 14.12
CA GLU A 82 -10.00 -2.01 14.65
C GLU A 82 -8.68 -2.24 13.90
N SER A 83 -8.64 -2.00 12.58
CA SER A 83 -7.42 -2.05 11.79
C SER A 83 -6.49 -0.87 12.13
N ALA A 84 -7.06 0.32 12.29
CA ALA A 84 -6.34 1.52 12.71
C ALA A 84 -5.76 1.37 14.13
N ASP A 85 -6.47 0.70 15.04
CA ASP A 85 -5.96 0.39 16.38
C ASP A 85 -4.77 -0.57 16.31
N MET A 86 -4.85 -1.66 15.54
CA MET A 86 -3.72 -2.56 15.29
C MET A 86 -2.53 -1.81 14.68
N ALA A 87 -2.78 -0.88 13.74
CA ALA A 87 -1.73 -0.05 13.16
C ALA A 87 -1.05 0.85 14.21
N ARG A 88 -1.81 1.52 15.09
CA ARG A 88 -1.24 2.34 16.19
C ARG A 88 -0.39 1.50 17.14
N ARG A 89 -0.88 0.32 17.50
CA ARG A 89 -0.11 -0.61 18.37
C ARG A 89 1.12 -1.18 17.66
N SER A 90 1.05 -1.44 16.34
CA SER A 90 2.22 -1.83 15.54
C SER A 90 3.27 -0.71 15.50
N VAL A 91 2.83 0.55 15.32
CA VAL A 91 3.71 1.72 15.37
C VAL A 91 4.38 1.84 16.75
N ALA A 92 3.60 1.72 17.84
CA ALA A 92 4.12 1.77 19.21
C ALA A 92 5.07 0.60 19.53
N TYR A 93 4.77 -0.61 19.04
CA TYR A 93 5.64 -1.78 19.18
C TYR A 93 7.04 -1.53 18.60
N ASN A 94 7.11 -0.83 17.47
CA ASN A 94 8.35 -0.49 16.77
C ASN A 94 8.98 0.83 17.23
N HIS A 95 8.42 1.53 18.21
CA HIS A 95 8.86 2.86 18.68
C HIS A 95 8.92 3.91 17.57
N LEU A 96 7.88 3.95 16.72
CA LEU A 96 7.78 4.82 15.55
C LEU A 96 6.72 5.93 15.69
N GLU A 97 6.23 6.21 16.90
CA GLU A 97 5.16 7.19 17.17
C GLU A 97 5.55 8.61 16.74
N ASP A 98 6.83 8.94 16.77
CA ASP A 98 7.36 10.23 16.32
C ASP A 98 7.50 10.32 14.79
N LYS A 99 7.37 9.20 14.08
CA LYS A 99 7.54 9.08 12.62
C LYS A 99 6.26 8.76 11.87
N ILE A 100 5.37 7.97 12.47
CA ILE A 100 4.18 7.44 11.81
C ILE A 100 2.94 7.83 12.62
N LYS A 101 2.07 8.63 12.00
CA LYS A 101 0.78 9.01 12.56
C LYS A 101 -0.35 8.20 11.93
N VAL A 102 -1.10 7.46 12.72
CA VAL A 102 -2.29 6.71 12.26
C VAL A 102 -3.55 7.55 12.53
N VAL A 103 -4.35 7.75 11.49
CA VAL A 103 -5.60 8.50 11.51
C VAL A 103 -6.75 7.60 11.06
N THR A 104 -7.83 7.57 11.84
CA THR A 104 -9.06 6.89 11.43
C THR A 104 -9.90 7.85 10.61
N GLY A 105 -10.29 7.46 9.38
CA GLY A 105 -11.07 8.32 8.50
C GLY A 105 -11.34 7.69 7.13
N ASP A 106 -12.29 8.29 6.40
CA ASP A 106 -12.65 7.87 5.05
C ASP A 106 -11.73 8.53 4.02
N ILE A 107 -11.23 7.75 3.04
CA ILE A 107 -10.45 8.26 1.90
C ILE A 107 -11.22 9.35 1.15
N LYS A 108 -12.54 9.27 1.04
CA LYS A 108 -13.38 10.26 0.37
C LYS A 108 -13.33 11.65 1.00
N ASP A 109 -12.99 11.73 2.28
CA ASP A 109 -12.82 12.97 3.03
C ASP A 109 -11.35 13.35 3.27
N ALA A 110 -10.41 12.60 2.71
CA ALA A 110 -8.99 12.73 3.02
C ALA A 110 -8.45 14.15 2.76
N SER A 111 -8.85 14.81 1.68
CA SER A 111 -8.44 16.18 1.40
C SER A 111 -9.01 17.22 2.39
N ASN A 112 -10.15 16.94 3.02
CA ASN A 112 -10.69 17.77 4.11
C ASN A 112 -9.93 17.53 5.42
N ILE A 113 -9.49 16.29 5.67
CA ILE A 113 -8.72 15.93 6.87
C ILE A 113 -7.31 16.51 6.83
N PHE A 114 -6.63 16.41 5.70
CA PHE A 114 -5.19 16.71 5.59
C PHE A 114 -4.87 17.99 4.83
N GLY A 115 -5.82 18.56 4.10
CA GLY A 115 -5.62 19.75 3.26
C GLY A 115 -5.04 19.42 1.87
N ALA A 116 -5.12 20.39 0.99
CA ALA A 116 -4.59 20.29 -0.36
C ALA A 116 -3.05 20.42 -0.37
N SER A 117 -2.39 19.74 -1.30
CA SER A 117 -0.94 19.81 -1.52
C SER A 117 -0.12 19.61 -0.23
N SER A 118 -0.49 18.60 0.57
CA SER A 118 0.10 18.32 1.88
C SER A 118 1.16 17.23 1.86
N PHE A 119 1.18 16.39 0.80
CA PHE A 119 2.06 15.23 0.72
C PHE A 119 2.92 15.22 -0.55
N HIS A 120 4.14 14.74 -0.40
CA HIS A 120 5.08 14.52 -1.49
C HIS A 120 4.87 13.16 -2.15
N VAL A 121 4.45 12.18 -1.36
CA VAL A 121 4.23 10.79 -1.78
C VAL A 121 2.89 10.30 -1.21
N ILE A 122 2.12 9.63 -2.06
CA ILE A 122 0.93 8.89 -1.62
C ILE A 122 1.07 7.44 -2.11
N THR A 123 0.83 6.49 -1.21
CA THR A 123 0.77 5.06 -1.50
C THR A 123 -0.65 4.54 -1.28
N THR A 124 -1.02 3.48 -1.99
CA THR A 124 -2.26 2.75 -1.73
C THR A 124 -2.18 1.32 -2.24
N ASN A 125 -2.71 0.40 -1.45
CA ASN A 125 -2.98 -0.99 -1.83
C ASN A 125 -4.48 -1.25 -1.69
N PRO A 126 -5.30 -0.76 -2.65
CA PRO A 126 -6.73 -0.86 -2.54
C PRO A 126 -7.23 -2.29 -2.76
N PRO A 127 -8.45 -2.63 -2.29
CA PRO A 127 -9.05 -3.92 -2.63
C PRO A 127 -9.23 -4.08 -4.13
N TYR A 128 -8.91 -5.27 -4.67
CA TYR A 128 -8.73 -5.50 -6.13
C TYR A 128 -9.98 -5.85 -6.91
N MET A 129 -11.14 -6.02 -6.27
CA MET A 129 -12.28 -6.68 -6.92
C MET A 129 -13.27 -5.70 -7.51
N ILE A 130 -13.61 -5.98 -8.78
CA ILE A 130 -14.90 -5.64 -9.37
C ILE A 130 -15.76 -6.89 -9.17
N GLY A 131 -16.96 -6.75 -8.58
CA GLY A 131 -17.82 -7.90 -8.29
C GLY A 131 -18.30 -8.60 -9.55
N THR A 132 -17.55 -9.51 -10.17
CA THR A 132 -18.11 -10.50 -11.11
C THR A 132 -17.21 -11.66 -11.53
N HIS A 133 -15.98 -11.88 -11.15
CA HIS A 133 -15.29 -13.13 -11.55
C HIS A 133 -14.34 -13.70 -10.48
N GLY A 134 -14.84 -14.78 -9.83
CA GLY A 134 -14.06 -15.99 -9.57
C GLY A 134 -13.10 -16.03 -8.40
N GLU A 135 -13.61 -15.98 -7.15
CA GLU A 135 -13.11 -16.86 -6.09
C GLU A 135 -14.28 -17.29 -5.21
N ASN A 136 -14.51 -18.62 -5.14
CA ASN A 136 -15.71 -19.25 -4.58
C ASN A 136 -15.69 -19.35 -3.05
N SER A 137 -15.42 -18.26 -2.33
CA SER A 137 -15.68 -18.19 -0.89
C SER A 137 -16.68 -17.06 -0.59
N PRO A 138 -17.89 -17.40 -0.11
CA PRO A 138 -18.93 -16.40 0.17
C PRO A 138 -18.52 -15.35 1.23
N SER A 139 -17.57 -15.68 2.11
CA SER A 139 -17.07 -14.77 3.16
C SER A 139 -16.09 -13.73 2.61
N THR A 140 -15.21 -14.14 1.69
CA THR A 140 -14.22 -13.26 1.05
C THR A 140 -14.89 -12.31 0.07
N ALA A 141 -15.84 -12.79 -0.75
CA ALA A 141 -16.61 -11.95 -1.67
C ALA A 141 -17.43 -10.88 -0.96
N LYS A 142 -18.03 -11.19 0.20
CA LYS A 142 -18.78 -10.21 1.01
C LYS A 142 -17.88 -9.16 1.66
N ALA A 143 -16.70 -9.55 2.13
CA ALA A 143 -15.73 -8.59 2.70
C ALA A 143 -15.21 -7.64 1.62
N ILE A 144 -14.85 -8.16 0.45
CA ILE A 144 -14.34 -7.41 -0.70
C ILE A 144 -15.41 -6.48 -1.28
N ALA A 145 -16.65 -6.96 -1.48
CA ALA A 145 -17.77 -6.13 -1.94
C ALA A 145 -18.08 -4.96 -0.97
N ARG A 146 -17.89 -5.15 0.34
CA ARG A 146 -18.03 -4.06 1.32
C ARG A 146 -16.95 -2.99 1.15
N HIS A 147 -15.73 -3.35 0.79
CA HIS A 147 -14.61 -2.40 0.62
C HIS A 147 -14.74 -1.57 -0.66
N GLU A 148 -15.19 -2.16 -1.81
CA GLU A 148 -15.47 -1.38 -3.03
C GLU A 148 -16.71 -0.48 -2.90
N VAL A 149 -17.69 -0.85 -2.11
CA VAL A 149 -18.82 0.04 -1.76
C VAL A 149 -18.36 1.24 -0.95
N LEU A 150 -17.25 1.12 -0.21
CA LEU A 150 -16.73 2.18 0.64
C LEU A 150 -15.84 3.17 -0.12
N CYS A 151 -15.01 2.73 -1.10
CA CYS A 151 -14.07 3.60 -1.82
C CYS A 151 -13.78 3.06 -3.22
N THR A 152 -13.99 3.88 -4.23
CA THR A 152 -13.72 3.56 -5.65
C THR A 152 -12.32 4.01 -6.08
N LEU A 153 -11.85 3.52 -7.23
CA LEU A 153 -10.62 4.02 -7.85
C LEU A 153 -10.67 5.52 -8.13
N ASP A 154 -11.85 6.03 -8.55
CA ASP A 154 -12.08 7.47 -8.76
C ASP A 154 -11.92 8.26 -7.46
N ASP A 155 -12.42 7.77 -6.33
CA ASP A 155 -12.26 8.42 -5.03
C ASP A 155 -10.80 8.51 -4.63
N ILE A 156 -10.06 7.40 -4.75
CA ILE A 156 -8.63 7.34 -4.45
C ILE A 156 -7.84 8.34 -5.29
N LEU A 157 -8.02 8.33 -6.60
CA LEU A 157 -7.26 9.19 -7.51
C LEU A 157 -7.64 10.66 -7.37
N ARG A 158 -8.94 10.96 -7.18
CA ARG A 158 -9.44 12.32 -6.94
C ARG A 158 -8.83 12.92 -5.69
N GLU A 159 -8.90 12.21 -4.57
CA GLU A 159 -8.37 12.69 -3.30
C GLU A 159 -6.83 12.76 -3.33
N SER A 160 -6.16 11.77 -3.92
CA SER A 160 -4.70 11.79 -4.11
C SER A 160 -4.27 13.01 -4.95
N ALA A 161 -4.97 13.33 -6.04
CA ALA A 161 -4.65 14.49 -6.88
C ALA A 161 -4.77 15.82 -6.14
N LYS A 162 -5.71 15.94 -5.19
CA LYS A 162 -5.85 17.14 -4.36
C LYS A 162 -4.73 17.27 -3.34
N MET A 163 -4.37 16.15 -2.68
CA MET A 163 -3.43 16.15 -1.57
C MET A 163 -1.96 16.12 -1.99
N LEU A 164 -1.63 15.56 -3.16
CA LEU A 164 -0.26 15.57 -3.67
C LEU A 164 0.20 17.02 -3.93
N MET A 165 1.42 17.34 -3.60
CA MET A 165 2.10 18.56 -4.05
C MET A 165 2.32 18.54 -5.56
N PRO A 166 2.48 19.68 -6.24
CA PRO A 166 2.95 19.71 -7.63
C PRO A 166 4.25 18.91 -7.78
N GLY A 167 4.28 17.94 -8.71
CA GLY A 167 5.40 17.01 -8.85
C GLY A 167 5.47 15.91 -7.80
N GLY A 168 4.46 15.81 -6.94
CA GLY A 168 4.32 14.71 -5.97
C GLY A 168 4.02 13.39 -6.68
N ARG A 169 4.38 12.29 -6.03
CA ARG A 169 4.35 10.93 -6.59
C ARG A 169 3.25 10.10 -5.94
N PHE A 170 2.55 9.38 -6.79
CA PHE A 170 1.53 8.41 -6.40
C PHE A 170 2.02 7.01 -6.70
N TYR A 171 1.85 6.09 -5.77
CA TYR A 171 2.22 4.68 -5.94
C TYR A 171 1.04 3.78 -5.62
N MET A 172 0.80 2.80 -6.47
CA MET A 172 -0.28 1.83 -6.31
C MET A 172 0.18 0.44 -6.73
N VAL A 173 -0.26 -0.58 -6.01
CA VAL A 173 -0.27 -1.96 -6.48
C VAL A 173 -1.69 -2.36 -6.85
N HIS A 174 -1.86 -3.09 -7.94
CA HIS A 174 -3.18 -3.55 -8.39
C HIS A 174 -3.08 -4.81 -9.26
N ARG A 175 -4.23 -5.34 -9.66
CA ARG A 175 -4.31 -6.46 -10.61
C ARG A 175 -4.17 -5.97 -12.05
N PRO A 176 -3.42 -6.69 -12.94
CA PRO A 176 -3.15 -6.24 -14.30
C PRO A 176 -4.39 -6.09 -15.19
N PHE A 177 -5.46 -6.85 -14.94
CA PHE A 177 -6.68 -6.78 -15.74
C PHE A 177 -7.38 -5.40 -15.70
N ARG A 178 -7.11 -4.57 -14.67
CA ARG A 178 -7.60 -3.19 -14.58
C ARG A 178 -6.62 -2.15 -15.13
N LEU A 179 -5.49 -2.56 -15.69
CA LEU A 179 -4.42 -1.63 -16.06
C LEU A 179 -4.89 -0.51 -16.98
N ALA A 180 -5.70 -0.83 -18.01
CA ALA A 180 -6.21 0.18 -18.96
C ALA A 180 -7.09 1.22 -18.26
N GLU A 181 -7.99 0.79 -17.37
CA GLU A 181 -8.82 1.66 -16.54
C GLU A 181 -7.97 2.55 -15.64
N ILE A 182 -7.02 1.95 -14.91
CA ILE A 182 -6.14 2.66 -13.97
C ILE A 182 -5.35 3.75 -14.70
N MET A 183 -4.71 3.42 -15.83
CA MET A 183 -3.92 4.39 -16.62
C MET A 183 -4.78 5.53 -17.13
N SER A 184 -5.98 5.23 -17.65
CA SER A 184 -6.92 6.25 -18.14
C SER A 184 -7.36 7.19 -17.03
N LYS A 185 -7.75 6.64 -15.86
CA LYS A 185 -8.19 7.42 -14.70
C LYS A 185 -7.05 8.25 -14.10
N MET A 186 -5.85 7.72 -14.01
CA MET A 186 -4.68 8.49 -13.54
C MET A 186 -4.47 9.74 -14.40
N VAL A 187 -4.52 9.61 -15.73
CA VAL A 187 -4.40 10.76 -16.66
C VAL A 187 -5.54 11.75 -16.46
N GLU A 188 -6.79 11.27 -16.32
CA GLU A 188 -7.98 12.10 -16.06
C GLU A 188 -7.79 12.98 -14.80
N TYR A 189 -7.26 12.39 -13.71
CA TYR A 189 -6.99 13.10 -12.44
C TYR A 189 -5.64 13.85 -12.41
N LYS A 190 -4.94 14.00 -13.53
CA LYS A 190 -3.64 14.70 -13.62
C LYS A 190 -2.53 14.08 -12.79
N ILE A 191 -2.62 12.77 -12.57
CA ILE A 191 -1.56 11.93 -12.01
C ILE A 191 -0.98 11.13 -13.17
N GLU A 192 -0.03 11.71 -13.91
CA GLU A 192 0.53 11.10 -15.11
C GLU A 192 1.31 9.84 -14.80
N PRO A 193 0.98 8.66 -15.38
CA PRO A 193 1.76 7.43 -15.19
C PRO A 193 3.20 7.62 -15.66
N LYS A 194 4.18 7.23 -14.83
CA LYS A 194 5.61 7.45 -15.10
C LYS A 194 6.42 6.16 -15.17
N ARG A 195 6.07 5.21 -14.32
CA ARG A 195 6.78 3.96 -14.22
C ARG A 195 5.80 2.84 -13.87
N MET A 196 5.97 1.69 -14.48
CA MET A 196 5.21 0.50 -14.11
C MET A 196 6.10 -0.73 -14.13
N ARG A 197 5.73 -1.70 -13.30
CA ARG A 197 6.41 -2.99 -13.22
C ARG A 197 5.37 -4.10 -13.05
N LEU A 198 5.39 -5.09 -13.94
CA LEU A 198 4.57 -6.28 -13.84
C LEU A 198 5.24 -7.30 -12.92
N VAL A 199 4.45 -7.92 -12.04
CA VAL A 199 4.89 -8.94 -11.09
C VAL A 199 4.35 -10.29 -11.52
N TYR A 200 5.24 -11.24 -11.66
CA TYR A 200 4.95 -12.60 -12.13
C TYR A 200 5.21 -13.60 -10.99
N PRO A 201 4.30 -14.51 -10.71
CA PRO A 201 4.57 -15.55 -9.72
C PRO A 201 5.76 -16.43 -10.13
N TYR A 202 5.83 -16.82 -11.43
CA TYR A 202 6.93 -17.55 -12.05
C TYR A 202 7.19 -16.97 -13.44
N ILE A 203 8.38 -17.24 -14.00
CA ILE A 203 8.79 -16.70 -15.30
C ILE A 203 7.89 -17.14 -16.47
N ASP A 204 7.26 -18.31 -16.35
CA ASP A 204 6.39 -18.93 -17.35
C ASP A 204 4.89 -18.68 -17.12
N LYS A 205 4.52 -17.90 -16.12
CA LYS A 205 3.13 -17.57 -15.77
C LYS A 205 2.77 -16.14 -16.19
N GLU A 206 1.48 -15.86 -16.26
CA GLU A 206 0.98 -14.51 -16.45
C GLU A 206 1.23 -13.64 -15.21
N PRO A 207 1.40 -12.31 -15.39
CA PRO A 207 1.53 -11.41 -14.25
C PRO A 207 0.24 -11.37 -13.45
N ASN A 208 0.37 -11.41 -12.13
CA ASN A 208 -0.76 -11.35 -11.21
C ASN A 208 -0.88 -10.02 -10.45
N MET A 209 0.16 -9.17 -10.51
CA MET A 209 0.15 -7.82 -9.95
C MET A 209 0.85 -6.84 -10.89
N VAL A 210 0.51 -5.56 -10.74
CA VAL A 210 1.21 -4.43 -11.37
C VAL A 210 1.49 -3.37 -10.30
N LEU A 211 2.72 -2.89 -10.29
CA LEU A 211 3.17 -1.74 -9.50
C LEU A 211 3.20 -0.53 -10.42
N ILE A 212 2.59 0.57 -10.01
CA ILE A 212 2.44 1.77 -10.84
C ILE A 212 2.89 2.99 -10.05
N GLU A 213 3.68 3.84 -10.70
CA GLU A 213 4.04 5.17 -10.21
C GLU A 213 3.43 6.22 -11.13
N GLY A 214 2.79 7.22 -10.54
CA GLY A 214 2.31 8.41 -11.23
C GLY A 214 2.91 9.69 -10.65
N LEU A 215 2.91 10.75 -11.43
CA LEU A 215 3.43 12.06 -11.06
C LEU A 215 2.34 13.13 -11.25
N ARG A 216 2.00 13.86 -10.19
CA ARG A 216 1.05 14.99 -10.29
C ARG A 216 1.59 16.08 -11.22
N GLY A 217 0.84 16.36 -12.30
CA GLY A 217 1.23 17.35 -13.32
C GLY A 217 2.42 16.91 -14.18
N GLY A 218 2.73 15.61 -14.23
CA GLY A 218 3.78 15.06 -15.09
C GLY A 218 3.48 15.19 -16.58
N LYS A 219 4.52 15.17 -17.41
CA LYS A 219 4.38 15.06 -18.89
C LYS A 219 4.28 13.61 -19.29
N SER A 220 3.57 13.32 -20.39
CA SER A 220 3.41 11.96 -20.93
C SER A 220 4.74 11.26 -21.16
N ARG A 221 4.91 10.11 -20.55
CA ARG A 221 5.95 9.12 -20.80
C ARG A 221 5.88 8.06 -19.71
N VAL A 222 5.63 6.82 -20.06
CA VAL A 222 5.67 5.67 -19.13
C VAL A 222 6.93 4.84 -19.39
N THR A 223 7.65 4.51 -18.36
CA THR A 223 8.73 3.52 -18.38
C THR A 223 8.19 2.20 -17.89
N VAL A 224 8.29 1.16 -18.70
CA VAL A 224 7.99 -0.22 -18.30
C VAL A 224 9.30 -0.86 -17.83
N GLU A 225 9.37 -1.21 -16.57
CA GLU A 225 10.54 -1.87 -15.99
C GLU A 225 10.57 -3.36 -16.37
N LYS A 226 11.74 -3.98 -16.23
CA LYS A 226 11.87 -5.44 -16.36
C LYS A 226 10.92 -6.15 -15.38
N PRO A 227 10.35 -7.30 -15.75
CA PRO A 227 9.46 -8.06 -14.88
C PRO A 227 10.06 -8.32 -13.50
N LEU A 228 9.23 -8.32 -12.46
CA LEU A 228 9.59 -8.84 -11.14
C LEU A 228 9.08 -10.27 -11.04
N ILE A 229 10.00 -11.22 -10.97
CA ILE A 229 9.68 -12.63 -10.81
C ILE A 229 9.73 -12.97 -9.32
N VAL A 230 8.63 -13.53 -8.78
CA VAL A 230 8.53 -13.83 -7.36
C VAL A 230 9.31 -15.09 -7.00
N TYR A 231 9.06 -16.19 -7.68
CA TYR A 231 9.64 -17.48 -7.35
C TYR A 231 10.57 -17.98 -8.45
N LYS A 232 11.74 -18.52 -8.06
CA LYS A 232 12.60 -19.32 -8.91
C LYS A 232 11.98 -20.70 -9.16
N GLU A 233 11.51 -21.31 -8.08
CA GLU A 233 10.81 -22.59 -8.02
C GLU A 233 9.85 -22.62 -6.83
N GLN A 234 9.09 -23.68 -6.68
CA GLN A 234 8.07 -23.77 -5.62
C GLN A 234 8.67 -23.54 -4.24
N GLY A 235 8.19 -22.49 -3.57
CA GLY A 235 8.62 -22.10 -2.21
C GLY A 235 9.97 -21.39 -2.11
N VAL A 236 10.65 -21.12 -3.25
CA VAL A 236 11.94 -20.43 -3.27
C VAL A 236 11.82 -19.08 -3.97
N TYR A 237 12.02 -17.99 -3.26
CA TYR A 237 12.01 -16.65 -3.82
C TYR A 237 13.21 -16.39 -4.73
N THR A 238 13.06 -15.42 -5.64
CA THR A 238 14.22 -14.84 -6.36
C THR A 238 15.05 -13.96 -5.42
N ASP A 239 16.32 -13.73 -5.76
CA ASP A 239 17.21 -12.88 -4.95
C ASP A 239 16.65 -11.47 -4.78
N GLU A 240 16.01 -10.93 -5.82
CA GLU A 240 15.37 -9.61 -5.76
C GLU A 240 14.21 -9.57 -4.75
N ILE A 241 13.45 -10.66 -4.61
CA ILE A 241 12.40 -10.73 -3.58
C ILE A 241 13.00 -10.83 -2.19
N TYR A 242 14.07 -11.61 -2.00
CA TYR A 242 14.78 -11.65 -0.73
C TYR A 242 15.30 -10.26 -0.33
N ASP A 243 15.90 -9.53 -1.27
CA ASP A 243 16.37 -8.15 -1.03
C ASP A 243 15.21 -7.20 -0.64
N ILE A 244 14.04 -7.31 -1.31
CA ILE A 244 12.85 -6.50 -0.99
C ILE A 244 12.35 -6.79 0.43
N TYR A 245 12.35 -8.07 0.83
CA TYR A 245 11.96 -8.48 2.18
C TYR A 245 13.01 -8.14 3.24
N GLY A 246 14.31 -8.18 2.90
CA GLY A 246 15.41 -7.87 3.82
C GLY A 246 16.12 -9.09 4.41
N TYR A 247 16.02 -10.22 3.71
CA TYR A 247 16.79 -11.41 4.06
C TYR A 247 18.23 -11.31 3.63
#